data_2b923319d3424f84c4cd421238c43990
#
_entry.id   2b923319d3424f84c4cd421238c43990
#
_cell.length_a   1.000
_cell.length_b   1.000
_cell.length_c   1.000
_cell.angle_alpha   90.00
_cell.angle_beta   90.00
_cell.angle_gamma   90.00
#
_symmetry.space_group_name_H-M   'P 1'
#
loop_
_entity.id
_entity.type
_entity.pdbx_description
1 polymer ?
#
loop_
_entity_poly.entity_id
_entity_poly.type
_entity_poly.pdbx_seq_one_letter_code
_entity_poly.pdbx_strand_id
1 'polypeptide(L)'
;MPLKRVQLTDEVSRTLFGEYAAHRASERGHEEIGWDLLGTRQDDTATVLATLPAGEARDAGTEHVQFNRAAQEFAWWILRQQTRRLRMLGVVHTHPGTLRHPSSADYRGDIQWVANLKGQEGVFGIGTADADTGDAEVSSQPAPNVQCLGNLRLTWYLLGKDDQNYRGLPVELSIGPDLAAPLRPVWDELEVHADRLNRLAQQLSRVKFEVTAGHRKPALTLTIPLPDNQRAVRVELEGKDVRYRLLTPDRGALAADLREDRVDVGVFLMLSELAAR
;
A
#
# COMPACT_ATOMS: atom_id res chain seq x y z
N MET A 1 17.01 -4.80 -19.69
CA MET A 1 16.67 -6.17 -20.11
C MET A 1 15.21 -6.43 -19.82
N PRO A 2 14.49 -7.25 -20.59
CA PRO A 2 13.12 -7.65 -20.27
C PRO A 2 13.09 -8.49 -18.99
N LEU A 3 11.97 -8.39 -18.25
CA LEU A 3 11.76 -9.15 -17.03
C LEU A 3 11.61 -10.66 -17.37
N LYS A 4 12.21 -11.50 -16.54
CA LYS A 4 12.13 -12.97 -16.63
C LYS A 4 11.52 -13.60 -15.38
N ARG A 5 11.51 -12.88 -14.25
CA ARG A 5 10.95 -13.36 -12.98
C ARG A 5 10.53 -12.23 -12.09
N VAL A 6 9.61 -12.55 -11.19
CA VAL A 6 9.28 -11.74 -10.02
C VAL A 6 9.77 -12.44 -8.76
N GLN A 7 10.36 -11.70 -7.86
CA GLN A 7 10.78 -12.17 -6.55
C GLN A 7 9.92 -11.46 -5.50
N LEU A 8 9.24 -12.20 -4.65
CA LEU A 8 8.50 -11.68 -3.51
C LEU A 8 9.30 -11.93 -2.24
N THR A 9 9.27 -10.99 -1.31
CA THR A 9 9.65 -11.33 0.05
C THR A 9 8.61 -12.27 0.66
N ASP A 10 9.03 -13.11 1.59
CA ASP A 10 8.11 -14.07 2.24
C ASP A 10 7.01 -13.37 3.04
N GLU A 11 7.29 -12.16 3.61
CA GLU A 11 6.26 -11.35 4.26
C GLU A 11 5.28 -10.73 3.26
N VAL A 12 5.73 -10.28 2.08
CA VAL A 12 4.83 -9.85 1.00
C VAL A 12 3.89 -10.99 0.58
N SER A 13 4.44 -12.19 0.38
CA SER A 13 3.62 -13.35 0.03
C SER A 13 2.60 -13.68 1.12
N ARG A 14 3.01 -13.68 2.40
CA ARG A 14 2.11 -13.88 3.54
C ARG A 14 1.03 -12.81 3.64
N THR A 15 1.36 -11.54 3.40
CA THR A 15 0.39 -10.44 3.38
C THR A 15 -0.68 -10.68 2.31
N LEU A 16 -0.28 -10.97 1.08
CA LEU A 16 -1.21 -11.19 -0.02
C LEU A 16 -2.18 -12.36 0.26
N PHE A 17 -1.66 -13.50 0.68
CA PHE A 17 -2.50 -14.67 1.01
C PHE A 17 -3.36 -14.43 2.25
N GLY A 18 -2.80 -13.83 3.31
CA GLY A 18 -3.52 -13.57 4.55
C GLY A 18 -4.67 -12.57 4.38
N GLU A 19 -4.42 -11.46 3.68
CA GLU A 19 -5.46 -10.46 3.39
C GLU A 19 -6.51 -11.03 2.42
N TYR A 20 -6.11 -11.84 1.45
CA TYR A 20 -7.06 -12.52 0.57
C TYR A 20 -7.94 -13.51 1.34
N ALA A 21 -7.36 -14.33 2.23
CA ALA A 21 -8.11 -15.25 3.09
C ALA A 21 -9.13 -14.49 3.99
N ALA A 22 -8.66 -13.41 4.63
CA ALA A 22 -9.52 -12.56 5.47
C ALA A 22 -10.66 -11.92 4.68
N HIS A 23 -10.38 -11.41 3.48
CA HIS A 23 -11.40 -10.86 2.59
C HIS A 23 -12.45 -11.92 2.22
N ARG A 24 -12.02 -13.10 1.80
CA ARG A 24 -12.92 -14.21 1.44
C ARG A 24 -13.86 -14.62 2.59
N ALA A 25 -13.40 -14.46 3.83
CA ALA A 25 -14.21 -14.74 5.03
C ALA A 25 -15.13 -13.57 5.44
N SER A 26 -14.99 -12.40 4.83
CA SER A 26 -15.81 -11.22 5.12
C SER A 26 -17.15 -11.21 4.37
N GLU A 27 -18.05 -10.29 4.74
CA GLU A 27 -19.30 -10.05 4.02
C GLU A 27 -19.09 -9.65 2.56
N ARG A 28 -17.97 -8.99 2.24
CA ARG A 28 -17.56 -8.57 0.91
C ARG A 28 -16.73 -9.61 0.16
N GLY A 29 -16.61 -10.84 0.66
CA GLY A 29 -15.77 -11.90 0.11
C GLY A 29 -16.10 -12.36 -1.32
N HIS A 30 -17.21 -11.87 -1.87
CA HIS A 30 -17.63 -12.10 -3.26
C HIS A 30 -17.17 -10.97 -4.22
N GLU A 31 -16.58 -9.90 -3.71
CA GLU A 31 -16.02 -8.80 -4.49
C GLU A 31 -14.54 -9.06 -4.81
N GLU A 32 -14.01 -8.32 -5.78
CA GLU A 32 -12.59 -8.27 -6.03
C GLU A 32 -11.87 -7.42 -4.97
N ILE A 33 -10.66 -7.82 -4.62
CA ILE A 33 -9.70 -6.96 -3.92
C ILE A 33 -8.40 -6.89 -4.69
N GLY A 34 -7.55 -5.93 -4.33
CA GLY A 34 -6.27 -5.79 -5.00
C GLY A 34 -5.22 -5.05 -4.20
N TRP A 35 -4.01 -5.10 -4.71
CA TRP A 35 -2.82 -4.49 -4.13
C TRP A 35 -1.91 -3.91 -5.22
N ASP A 36 -1.42 -2.70 -4.99
CA ASP A 36 -0.27 -2.20 -5.72
C ASP A 36 1.00 -2.92 -5.27
N LEU A 37 1.86 -3.27 -6.21
CA LEU A 37 3.14 -3.88 -5.95
C LEU A 37 4.25 -2.83 -6.06
N LEU A 38 4.95 -2.59 -4.95
CA LEU A 38 6.08 -1.67 -4.90
C LEU A 38 7.39 -2.43 -4.67
N GLY A 39 8.45 -1.98 -5.31
CA GLY A 39 9.74 -2.63 -5.14
C GLY A 39 10.83 -2.05 -6.02
N THR A 40 11.77 -2.91 -6.41
CA THR A 40 12.90 -2.56 -7.24
C THR A 40 12.95 -3.44 -8.48
N ARG A 41 13.49 -2.90 -9.56
CA ARG A 41 13.81 -3.66 -10.76
C ARG A 41 15.31 -3.60 -10.99
N GLN A 42 15.94 -4.76 -11.00
CA GLN A 42 17.35 -4.94 -11.30
C GLN A 42 17.49 -6.03 -12.38
N ASP A 43 18.14 -5.69 -13.48
CA ASP A 43 18.34 -6.57 -14.62
C ASP A 43 17.03 -7.16 -15.16
N ASP A 44 16.85 -8.48 -15.04
CA ASP A 44 15.68 -9.24 -15.49
C ASP A 44 14.75 -9.64 -14.33
N THR A 45 14.96 -9.09 -13.13
CA THR A 45 14.23 -9.43 -11.91
C THR A 45 13.49 -8.21 -11.36
N ALA A 46 12.19 -8.37 -11.08
CA ALA A 46 11.41 -7.45 -10.29
C ALA A 46 11.30 -8.00 -8.85
N THR A 47 11.81 -7.26 -7.84
CA THR A 47 11.70 -7.65 -6.43
C THR A 47 10.62 -6.82 -5.77
N VAL A 48 9.54 -7.46 -5.34
CA VAL A 48 8.44 -6.83 -4.61
C VAL A 48 8.81 -6.76 -3.13
N LEU A 49 8.80 -5.55 -2.59
CA LEU A 49 9.22 -5.24 -1.21
C LEU A 49 8.09 -4.65 -0.37
N ALA A 50 7.00 -4.23 -0.98
CA ALA A 50 5.84 -3.67 -0.30
C ALA A 50 4.57 -3.87 -1.13
N THR A 51 3.44 -4.00 -0.43
CA THR A 51 2.11 -4.07 -1.02
C THR A 51 1.22 -2.98 -0.43
N LEU A 52 0.44 -2.28 -1.27
CA LEU A 52 -0.55 -1.31 -0.80
C LEU A 52 -1.95 -1.81 -1.16
N PRO A 53 -2.85 -2.00 -0.19
CA PRO A 53 -4.19 -2.53 -0.46
C PRO A 53 -5.03 -1.54 -1.25
N ALA A 54 -6.05 -2.02 -1.95
CA ALA A 54 -7.05 -1.18 -2.59
C ALA A 54 -7.84 -0.32 -1.58
N GLY A 55 -7.92 -0.78 -0.34
CA GLY A 55 -8.59 -0.11 0.78
C GLY A 55 -10.04 -0.56 0.97
N GLU A 56 -10.63 -0.18 2.10
CA GLU A 56 -12.03 -0.46 2.39
C GLU A 56 -13.00 0.47 1.65
N ALA A 57 -12.55 1.71 1.37
CA ALA A 57 -13.30 2.69 0.60
C ALA A 57 -13.22 2.46 -0.94
N ARG A 58 -12.68 1.29 -1.36
CA ARG A 58 -12.62 0.92 -2.77
C ARG A 58 -14.01 0.77 -3.39
N ASP A 59 -14.17 1.14 -4.64
CA ASP A 59 -15.28 0.72 -5.47
C ASP A 59 -14.94 -0.63 -6.10
N ALA A 60 -15.67 -1.67 -5.70
CA ALA A 60 -15.40 -3.03 -6.15
C ALA A 60 -16.68 -3.83 -6.35
N GLY A 61 -16.64 -4.77 -7.27
CA GLY A 61 -17.69 -5.73 -7.58
C GLY A 61 -17.11 -7.09 -7.91
N THR A 62 -17.84 -7.87 -8.68
CA THR A 62 -17.41 -9.21 -9.13
C THR A 62 -16.51 -9.17 -10.37
N GLU A 63 -16.36 -8.01 -11.01
CA GLU A 63 -15.66 -7.84 -12.28
C GLU A 63 -14.74 -6.61 -12.30
N HIS A 64 -14.62 -5.90 -11.18
CA HIS A 64 -13.73 -4.74 -11.09
C HIS A 64 -13.35 -4.43 -9.65
N VAL A 65 -12.19 -3.81 -9.50
CA VAL A 65 -11.74 -3.14 -8.28
C VAL A 65 -11.09 -1.82 -8.63
N GLN A 66 -11.61 -0.71 -8.06
CA GLN A 66 -10.98 0.61 -8.14
C GLN A 66 -10.29 0.91 -6.80
N PHE A 67 -9.02 1.20 -6.88
CA PHE A 67 -8.17 1.48 -5.73
C PHE A 67 -8.40 2.91 -5.22
N ASN A 68 -8.30 3.09 -3.90
CA ASN A 68 -8.23 4.43 -3.31
C ASN A 68 -6.88 5.06 -3.62
N ARG A 69 -6.77 5.69 -4.79
CA ARG A 69 -5.51 6.25 -5.29
C ARG A 69 -4.89 7.27 -4.36
N ALA A 70 -5.70 8.13 -3.74
CA ALA A 70 -5.17 9.16 -2.84
C ALA A 70 -4.45 8.53 -1.64
N ALA A 71 -5.03 7.50 -1.02
CA ALA A 71 -4.42 6.78 0.09
C ALA A 71 -3.16 6.03 -0.36
N GLN A 72 -3.20 5.36 -1.53
CA GLN A 72 -2.05 4.63 -2.05
C GLN A 72 -0.88 5.55 -2.43
N GLU A 73 -1.13 6.65 -3.13
CA GLU A 73 -0.10 7.62 -3.49
C GLU A 73 0.55 8.22 -2.25
N PHE A 74 -0.26 8.52 -1.22
CA PHE A 74 0.24 9.05 0.03
C PHE A 74 1.02 7.99 0.84
N ALA A 75 0.53 6.77 0.94
CA ALA A 75 1.24 5.64 1.55
C ALA A 75 2.58 5.36 0.86
N TRP A 76 2.59 5.38 -0.48
CA TRP A 76 3.83 5.25 -1.25
C TRP A 76 4.81 6.39 -0.95
N TRP A 77 4.31 7.62 -0.83
CA TRP A 77 5.13 8.76 -0.45
C TRP A 77 5.75 8.58 0.94
N ILE A 78 4.99 8.09 1.95
CA ILE A 78 5.52 7.74 3.27
C ILE A 78 6.65 6.72 3.16
N LEU A 79 6.44 5.62 2.45
CA LEU A 79 7.46 4.58 2.27
C LEU A 79 8.73 5.12 1.61
N ARG A 80 8.60 6.03 0.66
CA ARG A 80 9.73 6.66 -0.03
C ARG A 80 10.55 7.61 0.84
N GLN A 81 10.03 8.08 1.96
CA GLN A 81 10.85 8.82 2.94
C GLN A 81 11.96 7.93 3.52
N GLN A 82 11.70 6.64 3.67
CA GLN A 82 12.66 5.66 4.19
C GLN A 82 13.42 4.93 3.07
N THR A 83 12.73 4.60 1.98
CA THR A 83 13.27 3.77 0.90
C THR A 83 13.02 4.43 -0.47
N ARG A 84 13.88 5.37 -0.83
CA ARG A 84 13.73 6.20 -2.05
C ARG A 84 13.71 5.43 -3.38
N ARG A 85 14.17 4.16 -3.39
CA ARG A 85 14.26 3.33 -4.60
C ARG A 85 12.98 2.58 -4.93
N LEU A 86 11.98 2.59 -4.04
CA LEU A 86 10.71 1.93 -4.30
C LEU A 86 10.01 2.55 -5.51
N ARG A 87 9.56 1.70 -6.41
CA ARG A 87 8.83 2.04 -7.62
C ARG A 87 7.60 1.15 -7.75
N MET A 88 6.60 1.63 -8.45
CA MET A 88 5.49 0.81 -8.92
C MET A 88 6.04 -0.27 -9.86
N LEU A 89 5.68 -1.52 -9.59
CA LEU A 89 6.05 -2.68 -10.39
C LEU A 89 4.85 -3.28 -11.12
N GLY A 90 3.64 -3.12 -10.56
CA GLY A 90 2.43 -3.70 -11.08
C GLY A 90 1.33 -3.81 -10.03
N VAL A 91 0.36 -4.67 -10.27
CA VAL A 91 -0.79 -4.90 -9.38
C VAL A 91 -1.09 -6.38 -9.22
N VAL A 92 -1.71 -6.73 -8.09
CA VAL A 92 -2.42 -8.00 -7.88
C VAL A 92 -3.88 -7.67 -7.65
N HIS A 93 -4.77 -8.43 -8.26
CA HIS A 93 -6.19 -8.41 -7.89
C HIS A 93 -6.77 -9.82 -7.89
N THR A 94 -7.96 -9.98 -7.33
CA THR A 94 -8.59 -11.28 -7.21
C THR A 94 -9.80 -11.40 -8.13
N HIS A 95 -10.02 -12.59 -8.66
CA HIS A 95 -11.26 -12.95 -9.34
C HIS A 95 -12.11 -13.82 -8.40
N PRO A 96 -13.35 -13.43 -8.09
CA PRO A 96 -14.22 -14.24 -7.21
C PRO A 96 -14.55 -15.61 -7.78
N GLY A 97 -14.47 -15.75 -9.11
CA GLY A 97 -14.69 -17.01 -9.82
C GLY A 97 -13.44 -17.86 -9.98
N THR A 98 -13.41 -18.65 -11.06
CA THR A 98 -12.30 -19.58 -11.39
C THR A 98 -11.41 -19.08 -12.53
N LEU A 99 -11.57 -17.82 -12.95
CA LEU A 99 -10.78 -17.24 -14.04
C LEU A 99 -9.35 -16.94 -13.53
N ARG A 100 -8.42 -17.84 -13.83
CA ARG A 100 -7.03 -17.82 -13.33
C ARG A 100 -6.09 -16.91 -14.12
N HIS A 101 -6.57 -16.23 -15.14
CA HIS A 101 -5.79 -15.33 -15.99
C HIS A 101 -6.49 -13.97 -16.08
N PRO A 102 -5.72 -12.90 -16.39
CA PRO A 102 -6.32 -11.59 -16.60
C PRO A 102 -7.37 -11.60 -17.69
N SER A 103 -8.45 -10.87 -17.47
CA SER A 103 -9.54 -10.70 -18.42
C SER A 103 -9.18 -9.73 -19.56
N SER A 104 -10.04 -9.63 -20.57
CA SER A 104 -9.90 -8.58 -21.60
C SER A 104 -10.11 -7.17 -21.04
N ALA A 105 -10.85 -7.03 -19.93
CA ALA A 105 -11.02 -5.75 -19.25
C ALA A 105 -9.72 -5.34 -18.55
N ASP A 106 -9.07 -6.28 -17.83
CA ASP A 106 -7.78 -6.06 -17.19
C ASP A 106 -6.74 -5.63 -18.23
N TYR A 107 -6.67 -6.35 -19.37
CA TYR A 107 -5.74 -5.98 -20.43
C TYR A 107 -5.94 -4.53 -20.92
N ARG A 108 -7.21 -4.13 -21.17
CA ARG A 108 -7.49 -2.76 -21.63
C ARG A 108 -7.13 -1.69 -20.59
N GLY A 109 -7.29 -2.01 -19.32
CA GLY A 109 -6.87 -1.14 -18.23
C GLY A 109 -5.35 -1.06 -18.11
N ASP A 110 -4.69 -2.21 -18.01
CA ASP A 110 -3.28 -2.31 -17.67
C ASP A 110 -2.35 -1.81 -18.79
N ILE A 111 -2.67 -2.08 -20.05
CA ILE A 111 -1.85 -1.64 -21.19
C ILE A 111 -1.72 -0.11 -21.27
N GLN A 112 -2.70 0.63 -20.74
CA GLN A 112 -2.69 2.10 -20.79
C GLN A 112 -1.61 2.71 -19.90
N TRP A 113 -1.30 2.09 -18.75
CA TRP A 113 -0.36 2.67 -17.81
C TRP A 113 0.97 1.91 -17.73
N VAL A 114 1.05 0.68 -18.24
CA VAL A 114 2.28 -0.12 -18.21
C VAL A 114 3.45 0.57 -18.91
N ALA A 115 3.16 1.39 -19.92
CA ALA A 115 4.15 2.20 -20.63
C ALA A 115 4.87 3.22 -19.71
N ASN A 116 4.24 3.61 -18.60
CA ASN A 116 4.80 4.55 -17.62
C ASN A 116 5.69 3.85 -16.58
N LEU A 117 5.67 2.53 -16.52
CA LEU A 117 6.52 1.78 -15.60
C LEU A 117 7.97 1.74 -16.08
N LYS A 118 8.90 1.58 -15.12
CA LYS A 118 10.31 1.44 -15.45
C LYS A 118 10.55 0.22 -16.34
N GLY A 119 11.08 0.45 -17.54
CA GLY A 119 11.32 -0.60 -18.55
C GLY A 119 10.08 -0.98 -19.33
N GLN A 120 8.98 -0.23 -19.14
CA GLN A 120 7.73 -0.38 -19.89
C GLN A 120 7.15 -1.82 -19.82
N GLU A 121 7.32 -2.46 -18.68
CA GLU A 121 6.80 -3.78 -18.34
C GLU A 121 6.26 -3.77 -16.92
N GLY A 122 5.13 -4.45 -16.68
CA GLY A 122 4.46 -4.57 -15.39
C GLY A 122 4.29 -6.01 -14.95
N VAL A 123 4.33 -6.22 -13.64
CA VAL A 123 4.06 -7.49 -12.96
C VAL A 123 2.59 -7.50 -12.53
N PHE A 124 1.86 -8.54 -12.92
CA PHE A 124 0.45 -8.71 -12.62
C PHE A 124 0.18 -10.03 -11.92
N GLY A 125 -0.66 -10.03 -10.90
CA GLY A 125 -1.07 -11.23 -10.20
C GLY A 125 -2.59 -11.39 -10.22
N ILE A 126 -3.06 -12.59 -10.48
CA ILE A 126 -4.49 -12.94 -10.38
C ILE A 126 -4.68 -13.93 -9.24
N GLY A 127 -5.51 -13.53 -8.27
CA GLY A 127 -5.92 -14.36 -7.14
C GLY A 127 -7.20 -15.12 -7.44
N THR A 128 -7.23 -16.43 -7.18
CA THR A 128 -8.46 -17.24 -7.21
C THR A 128 -8.51 -18.16 -5.98
N ALA A 129 -9.72 -18.63 -5.61
CA ALA A 129 -9.94 -19.51 -4.47
C ALA A 129 -10.35 -20.92 -4.93
N ASP A 130 -9.62 -21.44 -5.91
CA ASP A 130 -9.90 -22.72 -6.57
C ASP A 130 -8.68 -23.64 -6.64
N ALA A 131 -7.68 -23.43 -5.77
CA ALA A 131 -6.57 -24.37 -5.64
C ALA A 131 -7.02 -25.64 -4.93
N ASP A 132 -6.66 -26.78 -5.47
CA ASP A 132 -6.96 -28.09 -4.89
C ASP A 132 -5.71 -28.59 -4.13
N THR A 133 -5.52 -28.09 -2.91
CA THR A 133 -4.41 -28.49 -2.04
C THR A 133 -4.84 -29.37 -0.86
N GLY A 134 -6.15 -29.52 -0.65
CA GLY A 134 -6.71 -30.41 0.38
C GLY A 134 -6.50 -29.96 1.83
N ASP A 135 -5.52 -29.10 2.11
CA ASP A 135 -5.18 -28.59 3.45
C ASP A 135 -4.91 -27.08 3.40
N ALA A 136 -5.52 -26.35 4.33
CA ALA A 136 -5.46 -24.89 4.37
C ALA A 136 -4.06 -24.32 4.64
N GLU A 137 -3.16 -25.09 5.22
CA GLU A 137 -1.81 -24.65 5.58
C GLU A 137 -0.72 -25.09 4.59
N VAL A 138 -1.10 -25.91 3.60
CA VAL A 138 -0.11 -26.42 2.63
C VAL A 138 0.21 -25.37 1.57
N SER A 139 1.47 -24.97 1.52
CA SER A 139 2.03 -24.14 0.46
C SER A 139 2.55 -25.01 -0.67
N SER A 140 2.25 -24.64 -1.92
CA SER A 140 2.75 -25.34 -3.10
C SER A 140 3.00 -24.39 -4.27
N GLN A 141 3.84 -24.85 -5.21
CA GLN A 141 4.13 -24.13 -6.46
C GLN A 141 3.94 -25.10 -7.64
N PRO A 142 2.69 -25.31 -8.09
CA PRO A 142 2.37 -26.31 -9.11
C PRO A 142 2.89 -25.95 -10.52
N ALA A 143 3.23 -24.68 -10.76
CA ALA A 143 3.89 -24.20 -11.97
C ALA A 143 4.83 -23.04 -11.62
N PRO A 144 5.83 -22.71 -12.47
CA PRO A 144 6.81 -21.67 -12.16
C PRO A 144 6.20 -20.29 -11.84
N ASN A 145 5.04 -19.98 -12.39
CA ASN A 145 4.33 -18.71 -12.20
C ASN A 145 3.09 -18.83 -11.28
N VAL A 146 2.96 -19.91 -10.49
CA VAL A 146 1.78 -20.16 -9.64
C VAL A 146 2.22 -20.46 -8.22
N GLN A 147 1.65 -19.74 -7.28
CA GLN A 147 1.75 -20.01 -5.84
C GLN A 147 0.38 -20.39 -5.30
N CYS A 148 0.33 -21.37 -4.40
CA CYS A 148 -0.90 -21.76 -3.71
C CYS A 148 -0.64 -21.82 -2.20
N LEU A 149 -1.68 -21.44 -1.43
CA LEU A 149 -1.74 -21.65 0.01
C LEU A 149 -3.17 -22.08 0.37
N GLY A 150 -3.33 -23.32 0.82
CA GLY A 150 -4.66 -23.91 0.98
C GLY A 150 -5.42 -23.89 -0.34
N ASN A 151 -6.63 -23.41 -0.34
CA ASN A 151 -7.45 -23.26 -1.54
C ASN A 151 -7.19 -21.96 -2.33
N LEU A 152 -6.30 -21.11 -1.85
CA LEU A 152 -5.97 -19.85 -2.52
C LEU A 152 -4.85 -20.06 -3.52
N ARG A 153 -4.95 -19.36 -4.64
CA ARG A 153 -3.98 -19.36 -5.72
C ARG A 153 -3.64 -17.94 -6.13
N LEU A 154 -2.36 -17.68 -6.38
CA LEU A 154 -1.87 -16.49 -7.07
C LEU A 154 -1.13 -16.92 -8.32
N THR A 155 -1.56 -16.42 -9.48
CA THR A 155 -0.93 -16.69 -10.77
C THR A 155 -0.31 -15.41 -11.30
N TRP A 156 0.98 -15.47 -11.64
CA TRP A 156 1.79 -14.31 -11.98
C TRP A 156 2.01 -14.15 -13.47
N TYR A 157 1.95 -12.90 -13.92
CA TYR A 157 2.02 -12.53 -15.33
C TYR A 157 2.91 -11.30 -15.53
N LEU A 158 3.41 -11.17 -16.74
CA LEU A 158 4.11 -10.01 -17.27
C LEU A 158 3.31 -9.43 -18.43
N LEU A 159 3.21 -8.11 -18.48
CA LEU A 159 2.69 -7.35 -19.62
C LEU A 159 3.68 -6.24 -19.96
N GLY A 160 4.14 -6.18 -21.20
CA GLY A 160 4.91 -5.07 -21.75
C GLY A 160 4.00 -4.15 -22.57
N LYS A 161 4.42 -2.90 -22.79
CA LYS A 161 3.65 -1.88 -23.50
C LYS A 161 3.24 -2.28 -24.94
N ASP A 162 4.05 -3.13 -25.58
CA ASP A 162 3.85 -3.58 -26.96
C ASP A 162 3.32 -5.04 -27.02
N ASP A 163 3.09 -5.66 -25.86
CA ASP A 163 2.57 -7.02 -25.79
C ASP A 163 1.06 -7.03 -26.09
N GLN A 164 0.63 -7.97 -26.92
CA GLN A 164 -0.79 -8.17 -27.21
C GLN A 164 -1.50 -9.04 -26.16
N ASN A 165 -0.74 -9.76 -25.34
CA ASN A 165 -1.25 -10.66 -24.31
C ASN A 165 -0.30 -10.71 -23.13
N TYR A 166 -0.82 -11.07 -21.96
CA TYR A 166 0.00 -11.39 -20.81
C TYR A 166 0.83 -12.67 -21.04
N ARG A 167 2.01 -12.70 -20.46
CA ARG A 167 2.90 -13.87 -20.45
C ARG A 167 3.08 -14.35 -19.02
N GLY A 168 3.10 -15.67 -18.78
CA GLY A 168 3.42 -16.22 -17.47
C GLY A 168 4.80 -15.74 -16.99
N LEU A 169 4.87 -15.25 -15.74
CA LEU A 169 6.10 -14.75 -15.14
C LEU A 169 6.49 -15.64 -13.97
N PRO A 170 7.62 -16.36 -14.01
CA PRO A 170 8.10 -17.16 -12.89
C PRO A 170 8.20 -16.33 -11.61
N VAL A 171 7.76 -16.93 -10.49
CA VAL A 171 7.80 -16.33 -9.17
C VAL A 171 8.76 -17.08 -8.26
N GLU A 172 9.58 -16.33 -7.51
CA GLU A 172 10.51 -16.84 -6.51
C GLU A 172 10.22 -16.17 -5.16
N LEU A 173 10.54 -16.85 -4.07
CA LEU A 173 10.47 -16.29 -2.71
C LEU A 173 11.87 -15.96 -2.21
N SER A 174 11.98 -14.87 -1.48
CA SER A 174 13.17 -14.49 -0.71
C SER A 174 12.76 -14.11 0.71
N ILE A 175 13.68 -14.24 1.65
CA ILE A 175 13.45 -13.77 3.02
C ILE A 175 13.49 -12.24 3.04
N GLY A 176 12.49 -11.62 3.66
CA GLY A 176 12.43 -10.16 3.81
C GLY A 176 11.06 -9.64 4.22
N PRO A 177 10.99 -8.35 4.60
CA PRO A 177 9.77 -7.71 5.07
C PRO A 177 8.79 -7.35 3.96
N ASP A 178 7.52 -7.16 4.31
CA ASP A 178 6.62 -6.23 3.61
C ASP A 178 6.81 -4.84 4.23
N LEU A 179 7.49 -3.93 3.52
CA LEU A 179 7.79 -2.59 4.02
C LEU A 179 6.54 -1.75 4.27
N ALA A 180 5.39 -2.12 3.72
CA ALA A 180 4.12 -1.47 3.95
C ALA A 180 3.33 -2.07 5.13
N ALA A 181 3.77 -3.19 5.72
CA ALA A 181 3.10 -3.81 6.86
C ALA A 181 2.82 -2.83 8.02
N PRO A 182 3.74 -1.92 8.40
CA PRO A 182 3.47 -0.93 9.44
C PRO A 182 2.32 0.04 9.13
N LEU A 183 1.95 0.24 7.87
CA LEU A 183 0.85 1.12 7.46
C LEU A 183 -0.53 0.47 7.58
N ARG A 184 -0.60 -0.88 7.67
CA ARG A 184 -1.87 -1.60 7.75
C ARG A 184 -2.77 -1.15 8.92
N PRO A 185 -2.24 -1.04 10.16
CA PRO A 185 -3.07 -0.65 11.30
C PRO A 185 -3.62 0.78 11.23
N VAL A 186 -3.08 1.62 10.35
CA VAL A 186 -3.48 3.03 10.18
C VAL A 186 -4.03 3.30 8.77
N TRP A 187 -4.44 2.24 8.05
CA TRP A 187 -4.94 2.39 6.68
C TRP A 187 -6.21 3.23 6.61
N ASP A 188 -7.13 3.08 7.57
CA ASP A 188 -8.35 3.89 7.67
C ASP A 188 -8.05 5.39 7.78
N GLU A 189 -7.02 5.75 8.57
CA GLU A 189 -6.56 7.14 8.71
C GLU A 189 -6.00 7.67 7.40
N LEU A 190 -5.28 6.83 6.66
CA LEU A 190 -4.80 7.18 5.31
C LEU A 190 -5.97 7.42 4.37
N GLU A 191 -6.98 6.56 4.33
CA GLU A 191 -8.16 6.71 3.47
C GLU A 191 -8.95 7.98 3.78
N VAL A 192 -9.14 8.29 5.06
CA VAL A 192 -9.93 9.47 5.50
C VAL A 192 -9.18 10.79 5.27
N HIS A 193 -7.85 10.78 5.45
CA HIS A 193 -7.09 12.02 5.50
C HIS A 193 -6.11 12.23 4.33
N ALA A 194 -5.98 11.28 3.38
CA ALA A 194 -4.96 11.29 2.34
C ALA A 194 -4.80 12.63 1.61
N ASP A 195 -5.89 13.23 1.13
CA ASP A 195 -5.85 14.51 0.41
C ASP A 195 -5.32 15.66 1.25
N ARG A 196 -5.70 15.70 2.55
CA ARG A 196 -5.25 16.74 3.49
C ARG A 196 -3.79 16.55 3.86
N LEU A 197 -3.38 15.31 4.09
CA LEU A 197 -2.01 14.94 4.40
C LEU A 197 -1.08 15.20 3.21
N ASN A 198 -1.54 14.90 1.99
CA ASN A 198 -0.80 15.18 0.76
C ASN A 198 -0.60 16.70 0.57
N ARG A 199 -1.64 17.53 0.82
CA ARG A 199 -1.48 18.98 0.82
C ARG A 199 -0.44 19.46 1.82
N LEU A 200 -0.46 18.94 3.06
CA LEU A 200 0.56 19.27 4.06
C LEU A 200 1.97 18.85 3.61
N ALA A 201 2.11 17.66 3.03
CA ALA A 201 3.38 17.17 2.50
C ALA A 201 3.95 18.06 1.38
N GLN A 202 3.07 18.63 0.54
CA GLN A 202 3.47 19.55 -0.54
C GLN A 202 3.84 20.94 -0.03
N GLN A 203 3.16 21.43 1.01
CA GLN A 203 3.35 22.78 1.54
C GLN A 203 4.44 22.87 2.61
N LEU A 204 4.69 21.79 3.34
CA LEU A 204 5.64 21.74 4.45
C LEU A 204 6.81 20.80 4.12
N SER A 205 7.86 21.34 3.57
CA SER A 205 9.01 20.59 3.03
C SER A 205 9.73 19.66 4.02
N ARG A 206 9.51 19.84 5.33
CA ARG A 206 10.20 19.10 6.41
C ARG A 206 9.25 18.24 7.25
N VAL A 207 8.00 18.09 6.85
CA VAL A 207 7.06 17.22 7.54
C VAL A 207 7.52 15.77 7.44
N LYS A 208 7.46 15.05 8.56
CA LYS A 208 7.72 13.60 8.64
C LYS A 208 6.43 12.88 9.01
N PHE A 209 6.22 11.74 8.39
CA PHE A 209 5.11 10.84 8.70
C PHE A 209 5.65 9.50 9.16
N GLU A 210 5.08 8.98 10.21
CA GLU A 210 5.46 7.69 10.80
C GLU A 210 4.26 7.04 11.48
N VAL A 211 4.30 5.72 11.61
CA VAL A 211 3.35 5.00 12.47
C VAL A 211 3.97 4.84 13.84
N THR A 212 3.27 5.29 14.86
CA THR A 212 3.71 5.23 16.25
C THR A 212 2.71 4.49 17.12
N ALA A 213 3.12 4.12 18.33
CA ALA A 213 2.17 3.64 19.32
C ALA A 213 1.20 4.79 19.67
N GLY A 214 -0.08 4.58 19.43
CA GLY A 214 -1.16 5.47 19.83
C GLY A 214 -1.66 5.15 21.23
N HIS A 215 -2.79 5.74 21.62
CA HIS A 215 -3.39 5.49 22.95
C HIS A 215 -4.12 4.15 23.02
N ARG A 216 -4.85 3.77 21.99
CA ARG A 216 -5.65 2.53 21.91
C ARG A 216 -5.15 1.58 20.82
N LYS A 217 -4.70 2.14 19.71
CA LYS A 217 -4.17 1.42 18.55
C LYS A 217 -2.99 2.19 17.96
N PRO A 218 -2.22 1.63 17.02
CA PRO A 218 -1.24 2.40 16.27
C PRO A 218 -1.85 3.67 15.69
N ALA A 219 -1.10 4.76 15.68
CA ALA A 219 -1.52 6.06 15.19
C ALA A 219 -0.61 6.52 14.04
N LEU A 220 -1.21 7.17 13.05
CA LEU A 220 -0.44 7.90 12.04
C LEU A 220 -0.04 9.25 12.64
N THR A 221 1.26 9.49 12.71
CA THR A 221 1.84 10.68 13.34
C THR A 221 2.52 11.56 12.32
N LEU A 222 2.21 12.86 12.38
CA LEU A 222 2.91 13.90 11.64
C LEU A 222 3.80 14.67 12.59
N THR A 223 5.04 14.93 12.21
CA THR A 223 5.96 15.81 12.94
C THR A 223 6.46 16.91 12.02
N ILE A 224 6.18 18.17 12.41
CA ILE A 224 6.52 19.38 11.65
C ILE A 224 7.54 20.18 12.46
N PRO A 225 8.84 20.15 12.12
CA PRO A 225 9.84 20.92 12.82
C PRO A 225 9.59 22.42 12.64
N LEU A 226 9.71 23.18 13.72
CA LEU A 226 9.64 24.65 13.67
C LEU A 226 10.98 25.25 13.16
N PRO A 227 11.00 26.53 12.76
CA PRO A 227 12.21 27.18 12.23
C PRO A 227 13.43 27.13 13.17
N ASP A 228 13.21 27.11 14.48
CA ASP A 228 14.26 27.01 15.50
C ASP A 228 14.92 25.62 15.59
N ASN A 229 14.39 24.62 14.90
CA ASN A 229 14.81 23.22 14.93
C ASN A 229 14.83 22.55 16.33
N GLN A 230 14.31 23.20 17.34
CA GLN A 230 14.24 22.70 18.72
C GLN A 230 12.83 22.29 19.08
N ARG A 231 11.84 22.95 18.49
CA ARG A 231 10.43 22.66 18.71
C ARG A 231 9.80 22.03 17.45
N ALA A 232 8.72 21.31 17.65
CA ALA A 232 7.95 20.74 16.55
C ALA A 232 6.45 20.71 16.90
N VAL A 233 5.60 20.87 15.90
CA VAL A 233 4.19 20.49 15.98
C VAL A 233 4.08 19.01 15.68
N ARG A 234 3.41 18.27 16.56
CA ARG A 234 3.08 16.87 16.38
C ARG A 234 1.58 16.68 16.30
N VAL A 235 1.11 15.94 15.31
CA VAL A 235 -0.29 15.55 15.19
C VAL A 235 -0.37 14.04 15.18
N GLU A 236 -1.28 13.49 15.97
CA GLU A 236 -1.56 12.06 16.05
C GLU A 236 -2.97 11.80 15.53
N LEU A 237 -3.10 10.94 14.53
CA LEU A 237 -4.37 10.47 13.98
C LEU A 237 -4.60 9.03 14.46
N GLU A 238 -5.67 8.82 15.23
CA GLU A 238 -6.04 7.52 15.79
C GLU A 238 -7.54 7.30 15.59
N GLY A 239 -7.93 6.62 14.53
CA GLY A 239 -9.31 6.54 14.10
C GLY A 239 -9.85 7.90 13.67
N LYS A 240 -10.91 8.37 14.34
CA LYS A 240 -11.50 9.70 14.14
C LYS A 240 -10.88 10.77 15.03
N ASP A 241 -10.04 10.39 15.97
CA ASP A 241 -9.42 11.30 16.92
C ASP A 241 -8.19 11.97 16.30
N VAL A 242 -8.18 13.29 16.29
CA VAL A 242 -7.04 14.13 15.87
C VAL A 242 -6.52 14.87 17.08
N ARG A 243 -5.26 14.62 17.45
CA ARG A 243 -4.62 15.23 18.64
C ARG A 243 -3.42 16.05 18.22
N TYR A 244 -3.38 17.28 18.71
CA TYR A 244 -2.32 18.24 18.44
C TYR A 244 -1.43 18.44 19.65
N ARG A 245 -0.12 18.45 19.46
CA ARG A 245 0.89 18.66 20.53
C ARG A 245 1.99 19.58 20.05
N LEU A 246 2.53 20.37 20.96
CA LEU A 246 3.78 21.08 20.79
C LEU A 246 4.89 20.27 21.49
N LEU A 247 5.90 19.86 20.75
CA LEU A 247 7.10 19.25 21.29
C LEU A 247 8.10 20.34 21.63
N THR A 248 8.64 20.30 22.86
CA THR A 248 9.66 21.24 23.36
C THR A 248 10.80 20.47 24.03
N PRO A 249 12.05 20.95 23.97
CA PRO A 249 13.20 20.25 24.56
C PRO A 249 13.10 20.09 26.08
N ASP A 250 12.55 21.09 26.74
CA ASP A 250 12.53 21.22 28.22
C ASP A 250 11.26 20.63 28.87
N ARG A 251 10.15 20.61 28.15
CA ARG A 251 8.83 20.20 28.69
C ARG A 251 8.23 18.98 28.03
N GLY A 252 8.92 18.41 27.02
CA GLY A 252 8.44 17.27 26.25
C GLY A 252 7.22 17.63 25.38
N ALA A 253 6.16 16.82 25.40
CA ALA A 253 4.97 16.99 24.57
C ALA A 253 3.86 17.71 25.36
N LEU A 254 3.53 18.92 24.97
CA LEU A 254 2.44 19.72 25.53
C LEU A 254 1.20 19.55 24.66
N ALA A 255 0.08 19.09 25.23
CA ALA A 255 -1.19 19.01 24.53
C ALA A 255 -1.69 20.41 24.16
N ALA A 256 -2.16 20.58 22.91
CA ALA A 256 -2.88 21.79 22.51
C ALA A 256 -4.38 21.58 22.75
N ASP A 257 -5.05 22.59 23.30
CA ASP A 257 -6.53 22.61 23.39
C ASP A 257 -7.10 23.05 22.05
N LEU A 258 -6.95 22.18 21.04
CA LEU A 258 -7.45 22.41 19.70
C LEU A 258 -8.33 21.23 19.29
N ARG A 259 -9.59 21.51 18.97
CA ARG A 259 -10.59 20.55 18.51
C ARG A 259 -10.89 20.82 17.04
N GLU A 260 -10.04 20.34 16.17
CA GLU A 260 -10.18 20.45 14.72
C GLU A 260 -9.91 19.09 14.08
N ASP A 261 -10.93 18.51 13.44
CA ASP A 261 -10.83 17.19 12.79
C ASP A 261 -10.17 17.29 11.39
N ARG A 262 -10.11 18.49 10.84
CA ARG A 262 -9.42 18.75 9.58
C ARG A 262 -7.96 19.00 9.85
N VAL A 263 -7.15 17.94 9.70
CA VAL A 263 -5.73 17.95 10.08
C VAL A 263 -4.93 19.08 9.45
N ASP A 264 -5.20 19.46 8.19
CA ASP A 264 -4.56 20.56 7.50
C ASP A 264 -4.88 21.92 8.15
N VAL A 265 -6.15 22.14 8.48
CA VAL A 265 -6.60 23.39 9.16
C VAL A 265 -5.98 23.47 10.54
N GLY A 266 -6.06 22.41 11.34
CA GLY A 266 -5.52 22.41 12.70
C GLY A 266 -4.01 22.64 12.74
N VAL A 267 -3.25 22.09 11.81
CA VAL A 267 -1.81 22.36 11.67
C VAL A 267 -1.56 23.84 11.42
N PHE A 268 -2.27 24.47 10.46
CA PHE A 268 -2.07 25.88 10.16
C PHE A 268 -2.52 26.81 11.29
N LEU A 269 -3.58 26.47 12.02
CA LEU A 269 -3.98 27.21 13.22
C LEU A 269 -2.89 27.17 14.29
N MET A 270 -2.30 26.00 14.56
CA MET A 270 -1.18 25.88 15.50
C MET A 270 0.05 26.68 15.06
N LEU A 271 0.42 26.57 13.78
CA LEU A 271 1.58 27.32 13.27
C LEU A 271 1.36 28.84 13.34
N SER A 272 0.16 29.31 13.05
CA SER A 272 -0.21 30.72 13.13
C SER A 272 -0.15 31.24 14.58
N GLU A 273 -0.69 30.50 15.53
CA GLU A 273 -0.61 30.84 16.96
C GLU A 273 0.83 30.90 17.48
N LEU A 274 1.68 29.94 17.05
CA LEU A 274 3.08 29.89 17.43
C LEU A 274 3.92 31.03 16.78
N ALA A 275 3.52 31.50 15.61
CA ALA A 275 4.17 32.62 14.93
C ALA A 275 3.77 33.99 15.52
N ALA A 276 2.60 34.09 16.18
CA ALA A 276 2.13 35.30 16.82
C ALA A 276 2.73 35.54 18.22
N ARG A 277 3.37 34.52 18.80
CA ARG A 277 4.07 34.57 20.10
C ARG A 277 5.56 34.86 19.96
#